data_66104127b2e74c4ce70ec7548d9fba7c
#
_entry.id   66104127b2e74c4ce70ec7548d9fba7c
#
_cell.length_a   1.000
_cell.length_b   1.000
_cell.length_c   1.000
_cell.angle_alpha   90.00
_cell.angle_beta   90.00
_cell.angle_gamma   90.00
#
_symmetry.space_group_name_H-M   'P 1'
#
loop_
_entity.id
_entity.type
_entity.pdbx_description
1 polymer ?
#
loop_
_entity_poly.entity_id
_entity_poly.type
_entity_poly.pdbx_seq_one_letter_code
_entity_poly.pdbx_strand_id
1 'polypeptide(L)'
;KRLEQERLAAERKREEERQARERERAMAQATRNLTKSTDEMREIDWFYDKSTPRTNNTRNVHAYIGKKGSNVWLRFKMSYNANDWLFVESVAFKVDGEDFSLNYGLFDDWDRDNSGGGIWEWKDVSMNRRTWDLIRKIADSEKTMMRYNGRQYYADREVSSQEKQALKNIILAYEAMGGEPPK
;
A
#
# COMPACT_ATOMS: atom_id res chain seq x y z
N LYS A 1 -11.50 -10.94 51.16
CA LYS A 1 -12.03 -10.03 50.11
C LYS A 1 -10.95 -9.03 49.57
N ARG A 2 -10.27 -8.24 50.46
CA ARG A 2 -9.27 -7.25 50.01
C ARG A 2 -8.05 -7.90 49.35
N LEU A 3 -7.44 -8.92 49.95
CA LEU A 3 -6.31 -9.67 49.37
C LEU A 3 -6.66 -10.35 48.05
N GLU A 4 -7.88 -10.79 47.89
CA GLU A 4 -8.38 -11.41 46.66
C GLU A 4 -8.54 -10.38 45.54
N GLN A 5 -9.04 -9.18 45.88
CA GLN A 5 -9.11 -8.06 44.91
C GLN A 5 -7.71 -7.58 44.48
N GLU A 6 -6.75 -7.48 45.39
CA GLU A 6 -5.36 -7.15 45.12
C GLU A 6 -4.69 -8.19 44.18
N ARG A 7 -4.97 -9.49 44.40
CA ARG A 7 -4.48 -10.58 43.56
C ARG A 7 -5.07 -10.53 42.15
N LEU A 8 -6.39 -10.33 42.03
CA LEU A 8 -7.06 -10.19 40.77
C LEU A 8 -6.59 -8.94 40.00
N ALA A 9 -6.35 -7.83 40.66
CA ALA A 9 -5.81 -6.62 40.05
C ALA A 9 -4.37 -6.82 39.53
N ALA A 10 -3.54 -7.53 40.33
CA ALA A 10 -2.17 -7.85 39.91
C ALA A 10 -2.15 -8.84 38.70
N GLU A 11 -3.08 -9.79 38.67
CA GLU A 11 -3.20 -10.74 37.56
C GLU A 11 -3.66 -10.04 36.28
N ARG A 12 -4.66 -9.15 36.34
CA ARG A 12 -5.10 -8.31 35.21
C ARG A 12 -3.96 -7.46 34.69
N LYS A 13 -3.21 -6.81 35.57
CA LYS A 13 -2.07 -5.97 35.16
C LYS A 13 -0.99 -6.79 34.45
N ARG A 14 -0.66 -7.99 34.95
CA ARG A 14 0.30 -8.89 34.28
C ARG A 14 -0.20 -9.34 32.91
N GLU A 15 -1.48 -9.64 32.80
CA GLU A 15 -2.08 -10.02 31.52
C GLU A 15 -2.07 -8.88 30.51
N GLU A 16 -2.41 -7.65 30.95
CA GLU A 16 -2.33 -6.44 30.11
C GLU A 16 -0.89 -6.17 29.64
N GLU A 17 0.09 -6.29 30.55
CA GLU A 17 1.51 -6.14 30.20
C GLU A 17 1.99 -7.21 29.22
N ARG A 18 1.53 -8.46 29.38
CA ARG A 18 1.83 -9.55 28.44
C ARG A 18 1.27 -9.27 27.05
N GLN A 19 0.00 -8.90 26.99
CA GLN A 19 -0.66 -8.55 25.72
C GLN A 19 -0.04 -7.33 25.06
N ALA A 20 0.36 -6.32 25.82
CA ALA A 20 1.05 -5.15 25.29
C ALA A 20 2.40 -5.53 24.66
N ARG A 21 3.20 -6.38 25.31
CA ARG A 21 4.48 -6.89 24.77
C ARG A 21 4.28 -7.76 23.53
N GLU A 22 3.25 -8.59 23.49
CA GLU A 22 2.91 -9.41 22.33
C GLU A 22 2.53 -8.54 21.13
N ARG A 23 1.70 -7.51 21.35
CA ARG A 23 1.34 -6.52 20.31
C ARG A 23 2.55 -5.74 19.80
N GLU A 24 3.43 -5.30 20.70
CA GLU A 24 4.65 -4.59 20.33
C GLU A 24 5.57 -5.46 19.46
N ARG A 25 5.76 -6.74 19.84
CA ARG A 25 6.54 -7.69 19.03
C ARG A 25 5.92 -7.96 17.68
N ALA A 26 4.60 -8.15 17.62
CA ALA A 26 3.87 -8.35 16.37
C ALA A 26 4.01 -7.13 15.44
N MET A 27 3.89 -5.91 16.01
CA MET A 27 4.10 -4.66 15.29
C MET A 27 5.53 -4.55 14.76
N ALA A 28 6.53 -4.78 15.59
CA ALA A 28 7.93 -4.72 15.19
C ALA A 28 8.23 -5.72 14.07
N GLN A 29 7.67 -6.92 14.14
CA GLN A 29 7.83 -7.92 13.09
C GLN A 29 7.11 -7.52 11.79
N ALA A 30 5.90 -7.01 11.87
CA ALA A 30 5.11 -6.58 10.70
C ALA A 30 5.75 -5.38 9.98
N THR A 31 6.42 -4.50 10.72
CA THR A 31 7.05 -3.28 10.15
C THR A 31 8.52 -3.44 9.80
N ARG A 32 9.15 -4.57 10.07
CA ARG A 32 10.60 -4.78 9.87
C ARG A 32 11.08 -4.54 8.43
N ASN A 33 10.22 -4.76 7.44
CA ASN A 33 10.52 -4.57 6.02
C ASN A 33 10.15 -3.17 5.51
N LEU A 34 9.70 -2.29 6.39
CA LEU A 34 9.28 -0.94 6.04
C LEU A 34 10.34 0.10 6.37
N THR A 35 10.33 1.18 5.61
CA THR A 35 10.98 2.44 5.94
C THR A 35 9.94 3.46 6.36
N LYS A 36 10.29 4.28 7.35
CA LYS A 36 9.47 5.38 7.83
C LYS A 36 10.01 6.71 7.33
N SER A 37 9.11 7.62 6.95
CA SER A 37 9.39 9.02 6.66
C SER A 37 8.34 9.87 7.36
N THR A 38 8.75 10.93 8.05
CA THR A 38 7.82 11.80 8.79
C THR A 38 7.68 13.14 8.07
N ASP A 39 6.44 13.54 7.80
CA ASP A 39 6.08 14.92 7.42
C ASP A 39 5.77 15.68 8.71
N GLU A 40 6.76 16.44 9.19
CA GLU A 40 6.66 17.18 10.47
C GLU A 40 5.59 18.27 10.42
N MET A 41 5.38 18.90 9.26
CA MET A 41 4.39 19.97 9.11
C MET A 41 2.95 19.48 9.23
N ARG A 42 2.68 18.27 8.74
CA ARG A 42 1.36 17.64 8.79
C ARG A 42 1.21 16.64 9.92
N GLU A 43 2.30 16.32 10.60
CA GLU A 43 2.38 15.31 11.66
C GLU A 43 1.94 13.93 11.15
N ILE A 44 2.41 13.56 9.95
CA ILE A 44 2.09 12.28 9.29
C ILE A 44 3.35 11.44 9.19
N ASP A 45 3.26 10.22 9.68
CA ASP A 45 4.24 9.18 9.42
C ASP A 45 3.82 8.39 8.19
N TRP A 46 4.72 8.31 7.21
CA TRP A 46 4.56 7.53 6.00
C TRP A 46 5.43 6.27 6.05
N PHE A 47 4.85 5.11 5.75
CA PHE A 47 5.57 3.84 5.74
C PHE A 47 5.51 3.21 4.35
N TYR A 48 6.67 2.82 3.84
CA TYR A 48 6.85 2.21 2.54
C TYR A 48 7.64 0.91 2.69
N ASP A 49 7.36 -0.08 1.85
CA ASP A 49 8.23 -1.24 1.76
C ASP A 49 9.63 -0.80 1.31
N LYS A 50 10.68 -1.42 1.87
CA LYS A 50 12.09 -1.08 1.57
C LYS A 50 12.45 -1.27 0.10
N SER A 51 11.76 -2.17 -0.60
CA SER A 51 11.98 -2.44 -2.02
C SER A 51 11.24 -1.47 -2.95
N THR A 52 10.33 -0.64 -2.42
CA THR A 52 9.52 0.27 -3.22
C THR A 52 10.33 1.47 -3.70
N PRO A 53 10.39 1.73 -5.01
CA PRO A 53 10.97 2.96 -5.54
C PRO A 53 10.25 4.20 -5.03
N ARG A 54 11.02 5.22 -4.61
CA ARG A 54 10.47 6.48 -4.06
C ARG A 54 10.29 7.56 -5.12
N THR A 55 10.71 7.30 -6.35
CA THR A 55 10.63 8.24 -7.48
C THR A 55 9.45 7.91 -8.38
N ASN A 56 8.95 8.92 -9.12
CA ASN A 56 7.83 8.74 -10.05
C ASN A 56 8.26 8.15 -11.40
N ASN A 57 9.54 8.29 -11.78
CA ASN A 57 10.10 7.83 -13.04
C ASN A 57 10.38 6.32 -13.05
N THR A 58 9.47 5.54 -12.53
CA THR A 58 9.54 4.08 -12.48
C THR A 58 8.28 3.48 -13.10
N ARG A 59 8.35 2.20 -13.43
CA ARG A 59 7.20 1.44 -13.91
C ARG A 59 6.86 0.39 -12.88
N ASN A 60 6.03 0.78 -11.90
CA ASN A 60 5.66 -0.10 -10.80
C ASN A 60 4.27 0.18 -10.23
N VAL A 61 3.82 -0.72 -9.37
CA VAL A 61 2.67 -0.51 -8.49
C VAL A 61 3.08 -0.78 -7.05
N HIS A 62 2.59 0.03 -6.13
CA HIS A 62 2.82 -0.18 -4.71
C HIS A 62 1.73 0.47 -3.86
N ALA A 63 1.56 -0.06 -2.66
CA ALA A 63 0.78 0.58 -1.61
C ALA A 63 1.72 1.15 -0.54
N TYR A 64 1.23 2.10 0.24
CA TYR A 64 1.94 2.67 1.36
C TYR A 64 0.98 3.17 2.43
N ILE A 65 1.47 3.28 3.67
CA ILE A 65 0.66 3.60 4.84
C ILE A 65 0.91 5.04 5.26
N GLY A 66 -0.17 5.79 5.50
CA GLY A 66 -0.14 7.04 6.26
C GLY A 66 -0.68 6.81 7.66
N LYS A 67 -0.05 7.44 8.66
CA LYS A 67 -0.46 7.37 10.06
C LYS A 67 -0.36 8.74 10.71
N LYS A 68 -1.45 9.18 11.33
CA LYS A 68 -1.50 10.39 12.16
C LYS A 68 -2.25 10.07 13.46
N GLY A 69 -1.52 10.08 14.57
CA GLY A 69 -2.06 9.62 15.86
C GLY A 69 -2.54 8.16 15.78
N SER A 70 -3.81 7.93 16.09
CA SER A 70 -4.46 6.61 15.97
C SER A 70 -5.05 6.34 14.58
N ASN A 71 -5.13 7.36 13.71
CA ASN A 71 -5.68 7.20 12.36
C ASN A 71 -4.62 6.61 11.43
N VAL A 72 -4.98 5.50 10.77
CA VAL A 72 -4.13 4.77 9.83
C VAL A 72 -4.90 4.59 8.53
N TRP A 73 -4.27 4.88 7.40
CA TRP A 73 -4.88 4.73 6.08
C TRP A 73 -3.88 4.21 5.06
N LEU A 74 -4.41 3.70 3.96
CA LEU A 74 -3.64 3.22 2.82
C LEU A 74 -3.81 4.12 1.60
N ARG A 75 -2.74 4.21 0.83
CA ARG A 75 -2.73 4.74 -0.52
C ARG A 75 -2.19 3.70 -1.49
N PHE A 76 -2.61 3.79 -2.73
CA PHE A 76 -2.15 2.94 -3.83
C PHE A 76 -1.63 3.80 -4.96
N LYS A 77 -0.43 3.49 -5.42
CA LYS A 77 0.23 4.24 -6.49
C LYS A 77 0.61 3.33 -7.63
N MET A 78 0.33 3.80 -8.83
CA MET A 78 0.67 3.16 -10.10
C MET A 78 1.52 4.14 -10.90
N SER A 79 2.64 3.68 -11.42
CA SER A 79 3.58 4.52 -12.18
C SER A 79 3.92 3.86 -13.51
N TYR A 80 3.97 4.66 -14.55
CA TYR A 80 4.39 4.31 -15.90
C TYR A 80 5.56 5.19 -16.31
N ASN A 81 6.59 4.63 -16.92
CA ASN A 81 7.65 5.40 -17.53
C ASN A 81 8.05 4.81 -18.88
N ALA A 82 8.43 5.66 -19.82
CA ALA A 82 8.83 5.29 -21.16
C ALA A 82 9.60 6.42 -21.85
N ASN A 83 9.93 6.25 -23.14
CA ASN A 83 10.47 7.31 -23.98
C ASN A 83 9.37 8.20 -24.58
N ASP A 84 8.17 7.64 -24.75
CA ASP A 84 7.02 8.34 -25.35
C ASP A 84 5.81 8.32 -24.41
N TRP A 85 4.98 9.37 -24.50
CA TRP A 85 3.75 9.51 -23.75
C TRP A 85 2.72 8.45 -24.14
N LEU A 86 2.12 7.81 -23.15
CA LEU A 86 0.98 6.93 -23.35
C LEU A 86 -0.35 7.68 -23.13
N PHE A 87 -0.34 8.72 -22.30
CA PHE A 87 -1.53 9.43 -21.84
C PHE A 87 -2.51 8.47 -21.18
N VAL A 88 -2.03 7.81 -20.12
CA VAL A 88 -2.78 6.78 -19.40
C VAL A 88 -4.11 7.34 -18.91
N GLU A 89 -5.20 6.60 -19.19
CA GLU A 89 -6.57 6.95 -18.80
C GLU A 89 -7.13 5.91 -17.79
N SER A 90 -6.74 4.66 -17.93
CA SER A 90 -7.17 3.59 -17.04
C SER A 90 -6.12 2.49 -16.92
N VAL A 91 -6.29 1.62 -15.95
CA VAL A 91 -5.49 0.40 -15.80
C VAL A 91 -6.38 -0.82 -15.69
N ALA A 92 -5.93 -1.91 -16.27
CA ALA A 92 -6.55 -3.22 -16.13
C ALA A 92 -5.54 -4.21 -15.54
N PHE A 93 -6.05 -5.14 -14.74
CA PHE A 93 -5.28 -6.23 -14.18
C PHE A 93 -5.93 -7.56 -14.53
N LYS A 94 -5.11 -8.54 -14.87
CA LYS A 94 -5.52 -9.95 -14.96
C LYS A 94 -4.78 -10.71 -13.86
N VAL A 95 -5.49 -11.08 -12.81
CA VAL A 95 -4.96 -11.72 -11.61
C VAL A 95 -5.38 -13.18 -11.62
N ASP A 96 -4.45 -14.10 -11.85
CA ASP A 96 -4.70 -15.55 -11.97
C ASP A 96 -5.89 -15.88 -12.91
N GLY A 97 -6.02 -15.10 -14.00
CA GLY A 97 -7.08 -15.26 -15.00
C GLY A 97 -8.33 -14.41 -14.76
N GLU A 98 -8.50 -13.80 -13.59
CA GLU A 98 -9.62 -12.91 -13.26
C GLU A 98 -9.32 -11.46 -13.68
N ASP A 99 -10.27 -10.80 -14.32
CA ASP A 99 -10.12 -9.45 -14.86
C ASP A 99 -10.62 -8.38 -13.89
N PHE A 100 -9.81 -7.34 -13.69
CA PHE A 100 -10.11 -6.15 -12.90
C PHE A 100 -9.76 -4.90 -13.70
N SER A 101 -10.51 -3.82 -13.48
CA SER A 101 -10.19 -2.51 -14.06
C SER A 101 -10.35 -1.39 -13.04
N LEU A 102 -9.44 -0.42 -13.09
CA LEU A 102 -9.52 0.81 -12.34
C LEU A 102 -9.64 1.95 -13.33
N ASN A 103 -10.83 2.55 -13.39
CA ASN A 103 -11.13 3.71 -14.22
C ASN A 103 -11.25 4.92 -13.29
N TYR A 104 -10.53 5.98 -13.62
CA TYR A 104 -10.61 7.26 -12.95
C TYR A 104 -11.46 8.17 -13.83
N GLY A 105 -12.38 8.94 -13.23
CA GLY A 105 -13.33 9.77 -13.98
C GLY A 105 -12.65 10.82 -14.87
N LEU A 106 -13.39 11.41 -15.78
CA LEU A 106 -12.93 12.39 -16.79
C LEU A 106 -12.18 13.60 -16.21
N PHE A 107 -12.31 13.87 -14.92
CA PHE A 107 -11.63 14.98 -14.22
C PHE A 107 -10.54 14.55 -13.28
N ASP A 108 -10.21 13.27 -13.25
CA ASP A 108 -9.19 12.69 -12.37
C ASP A 108 -8.02 12.13 -13.19
N ASP A 109 -7.33 13.04 -13.88
CA ASP A 109 -6.21 12.72 -14.74
C ASP A 109 -5.01 12.12 -13.99
N TRP A 110 -4.17 11.41 -14.73
CA TRP A 110 -2.86 11.00 -14.28
C TRP A 110 -1.92 12.20 -14.23
N ASP A 111 -1.13 12.28 -13.17
CA ASP A 111 -0.01 13.22 -13.11
C ASP A 111 1.06 12.85 -14.14
N ARG A 112 1.76 13.85 -14.67
CA ARG A 112 2.74 13.67 -15.76
C ARG A 112 3.94 14.58 -15.55
N ASP A 113 5.13 14.07 -15.89
CA ASP A 113 6.35 14.84 -15.89
C ASP A 113 7.37 14.23 -16.87
N ASN A 114 8.43 14.97 -17.21
CA ASN A 114 9.49 14.51 -18.10
C ASN A 114 10.84 15.15 -17.76
N SER A 115 11.90 14.43 -18.05
CA SER A 115 13.27 14.94 -17.94
C SER A 115 14.22 14.05 -18.75
N GLY A 116 15.23 14.66 -19.37
CA GLY A 116 16.33 13.92 -20.01
C GLY A 116 15.90 12.99 -21.16
N GLY A 117 14.77 13.25 -21.81
CA GLY A 117 14.23 12.43 -22.89
C GLY A 117 13.34 11.26 -22.41
N GLY A 118 13.19 11.08 -21.12
CA GLY A 118 12.23 10.14 -20.54
C GLY A 118 10.96 10.84 -20.06
N ILE A 119 9.85 10.11 -20.05
CA ILE A 119 8.57 10.56 -19.52
C ILE A 119 8.09 9.63 -18.40
N TRP A 120 7.30 10.15 -17.48
CA TRP A 120 6.58 9.32 -16.51
C TRP A 120 5.21 9.88 -16.22
N GLU A 121 4.29 8.94 -16.03
CA GLU A 121 2.90 9.20 -15.70
C GLU A 121 2.58 8.38 -14.43
N TRP A 122 1.88 8.97 -13.48
CA TRP A 122 1.51 8.25 -12.25
C TRP A 122 0.14 8.63 -11.75
N LYS A 123 -0.46 7.71 -11.01
CA LYS A 123 -1.69 7.91 -10.28
C LYS A 123 -1.51 7.45 -8.84
N ASP A 124 -1.81 8.34 -7.91
CA ASP A 124 -1.75 8.08 -6.47
C ASP A 124 -3.14 8.30 -5.87
N VAL A 125 -3.76 7.24 -5.38
CA VAL A 125 -5.16 7.25 -4.96
C VAL A 125 -5.32 6.78 -3.52
N SER A 126 -6.34 7.31 -2.85
CA SER A 126 -6.79 6.76 -1.57
C SER A 126 -7.37 5.37 -1.78
N MET A 127 -7.06 4.46 -0.86
CA MET A 127 -7.58 3.10 -0.90
C MET A 127 -9.08 3.09 -0.62
N ASN A 128 -9.85 2.45 -1.49
CA ASN A 128 -11.25 2.08 -1.27
C ASN A 128 -11.39 0.56 -1.23
N ARG A 129 -12.58 0.06 -0.94
CA ARG A 129 -12.84 -1.38 -0.83
C ARG A 129 -12.44 -2.16 -2.08
N ARG A 130 -12.79 -1.67 -3.26
CA ARG A 130 -12.46 -2.34 -4.54
C ARG A 130 -10.95 -2.45 -4.76
N THR A 131 -10.22 -1.36 -4.51
CA THR A 131 -8.76 -1.35 -4.64
C THR A 131 -8.09 -2.21 -3.56
N TRP A 132 -8.64 -2.22 -2.34
CA TRP A 132 -8.19 -3.10 -1.26
C TRP A 132 -8.30 -4.57 -1.64
N ASP A 133 -9.47 -5.00 -2.12
CA ASP A 133 -9.70 -6.39 -2.54
C ASP A 133 -8.76 -6.77 -3.71
N LEU A 134 -8.54 -5.84 -4.64
CA LEU A 134 -7.61 -6.04 -5.76
C LEU A 134 -6.16 -6.21 -5.30
N ILE A 135 -5.63 -5.33 -4.45
CA ILE A 135 -4.23 -5.45 -4.01
C ILE A 135 -3.97 -6.71 -3.19
N ARG A 136 -4.95 -7.19 -2.42
CA ARG A 136 -4.86 -8.48 -1.72
C ARG A 136 -4.76 -9.64 -2.71
N LYS A 137 -5.60 -9.65 -3.73
CA LYS A 137 -5.54 -10.66 -4.79
C LYS A 137 -4.20 -10.62 -5.53
N ILE A 138 -3.71 -9.43 -5.90
CA ILE A 138 -2.40 -9.27 -6.55
C ILE A 138 -1.29 -9.82 -5.64
N ALA A 139 -1.31 -9.45 -4.37
CA ALA A 139 -0.29 -9.88 -3.40
C ALA A 139 -0.20 -11.41 -3.29
N ASP A 140 -1.32 -12.11 -3.34
CA ASP A 140 -1.39 -13.57 -3.18
C ASP A 140 -1.34 -14.35 -4.50
N SER A 141 -1.38 -13.66 -5.66
CA SER A 141 -1.44 -14.30 -6.96
C SER A 141 -0.16 -15.03 -7.37
N GLU A 142 -0.31 -16.08 -8.17
CA GLU A 142 0.81 -16.68 -8.90
C GLU A 142 1.26 -15.75 -10.02
N LYS A 143 0.30 -15.26 -10.83
CA LYS A 143 0.58 -14.38 -11.96
C LYS A 143 -0.40 -13.21 -12.02
N THR A 144 0.14 -12.01 -12.15
CA THR A 144 -0.66 -10.81 -12.43
C THR A 144 -0.08 -10.05 -13.61
N MET A 145 -0.89 -9.89 -14.65
CA MET A 145 -0.61 -8.95 -15.75
C MET A 145 -1.29 -7.63 -15.49
N MET A 146 -0.61 -6.54 -15.79
CA MET A 146 -1.13 -5.18 -15.72
C MET A 146 -1.06 -4.52 -17.08
N ARG A 147 -2.13 -3.85 -17.48
CA ARG A 147 -2.22 -3.05 -18.70
C ARG A 147 -2.49 -1.59 -18.35
N TYR A 148 -1.63 -0.71 -18.86
CA TYR A 148 -1.89 0.73 -18.91
C TYR A 148 -2.62 1.02 -20.22
N ASN A 149 -3.85 1.53 -20.14
CA ASN A 149 -4.63 1.94 -21.31
C ASN A 149 -4.47 3.44 -21.49
N GLY A 150 -3.85 3.83 -22.59
CA GLY A 150 -3.72 5.22 -23.00
C GLY A 150 -4.75 5.60 -24.07
N ARG A 151 -4.68 6.85 -24.57
CA ARG A 151 -5.61 7.37 -25.55
C ARG A 151 -5.66 6.59 -26.87
N GLN A 152 -4.52 6.12 -27.35
CA GLN A 152 -4.41 5.45 -28.65
C GLN A 152 -3.77 4.06 -28.53
N TYR A 153 -2.92 3.88 -27.52
CA TYR A 153 -2.12 2.69 -27.33
C TYR A 153 -2.29 2.14 -25.93
N TYR A 154 -1.75 0.96 -25.71
CA TYR A 154 -1.64 0.35 -24.40
C TYR A 154 -0.24 -0.19 -24.17
N ALA A 155 0.11 -0.41 -22.91
CA ALA A 155 1.36 -1.05 -22.52
C ALA A 155 1.09 -2.10 -21.45
N ASP A 156 1.60 -3.30 -21.67
CA ASP A 156 1.45 -4.43 -20.76
C ASP A 156 2.74 -4.68 -20.00
N ARG A 157 2.61 -5.16 -18.78
CA ARG A 157 3.70 -5.74 -18.00
C ARG A 157 3.19 -6.76 -16.98
N GLU A 158 4.07 -7.59 -16.50
CA GLU A 158 3.81 -8.45 -15.35
C GLU A 158 4.12 -7.68 -14.05
N VAL A 159 3.29 -7.87 -13.03
CA VAL A 159 3.58 -7.44 -11.66
C VAL A 159 4.59 -8.40 -11.06
N SER A 160 5.75 -7.90 -10.70
CA SER A 160 6.88 -8.72 -10.24
C SER A 160 6.64 -9.36 -8.87
N SER A 161 7.37 -10.41 -8.57
CA SER A 161 7.36 -11.06 -7.26
C SER A 161 7.75 -10.09 -6.13
N GLN A 162 8.65 -9.16 -6.41
CA GLN A 162 9.07 -8.12 -5.46
C GLN A 162 7.93 -7.15 -5.14
N GLU A 163 7.17 -6.71 -6.16
CA GLU A 163 6.00 -5.85 -5.96
C GLU A 163 4.89 -6.57 -5.18
N LYS A 164 4.64 -7.83 -5.48
CA LYS A 164 3.68 -8.67 -4.73
C LYS A 164 4.10 -8.82 -3.26
N GLN A 165 5.39 -9.07 -3.01
CA GLN A 165 5.91 -9.16 -1.65
C GLN A 165 5.81 -7.82 -0.90
N ALA A 166 6.10 -6.70 -1.57
CA ALA A 166 5.94 -5.37 -1.00
C ALA A 166 4.48 -5.09 -0.61
N LEU A 167 3.51 -5.46 -1.46
CA LEU A 167 2.09 -5.37 -1.13
C LEU A 167 1.72 -6.22 0.10
N LYS A 168 2.23 -7.47 0.21
CA LYS A 168 2.03 -8.29 1.41
C LYS A 168 2.56 -7.64 2.67
N ASN A 169 3.77 -7.11 2.62
CA ASN A 169 4.41 -6.45 3.76
C ASN A 169 3.61 -5.22 4.22
N ILE A 170 3.11 -4.43 3.28
CA ILE A 170 2.27 -3.26 3.58
C ILE A 170 0.91 -3.67 4.17
N ILE A 171 0.24 -4.67 3.62
CA ILE A 171 -1.04 -5.18 4.14
C ILE A 171 -0.88 -5.67 5.58
N LEU A 172 0.13 -6.50 5.87
CA LEU A 172 0.41 -7.01 7.20
C LEU A 172 0.71 -5.88 8.21
N ALA A 173 1.52 -4.90 7.80
CA ALA A 173 1.84 -3.76 8.65
C ALA A 173 0.61 -2.88 8.92
N TYR A 174 -0.21 -2.63 7.90
CA TYR A 174 -1.44 -1.86 8.03
C TYR A 174 -2.41 -2.49 9.05
N GLU A 175 -2.64 -3.80 8.93
CA GLU A 175 -3.47 -4.56 9.86
C GLU A 175 -2.88 -4.55 11.28
N ALA A 176 -1.55 -4.73 11.43
CA ALA A 176 -0.86 -4.67 12.73
C ALA A 176 -0.93 -3.28 13.38
N MET A 177 -0.99 -2.21 12.59
CA MET A 177 -1.17 -0.83 13.06
C MET A 177 -2.63 -0.52 13.46
N GLY A 178 -3.55 -1.48 13.36
CA GLY A 178 -4.96 -1.31 13.64
C GLY A 178 -5.78 -0.79 12.47
N GLY A 179 -5.23 -0.84 11.25
CA GLY A 179 -5.95 -0.51 10.04
C GLY A 179 -7.05 -1.53 9.74
N GLU A 180 -8.22 -1.04 9.36
CA GLU A 180 -9.35 -1.87 8.95
C GLU A 180 -9.55 -1.81 7.43
N PRO A 181 -10.13 -2.87 6.80
CA PRO A 181 -10.48 -2.81 5.39
C PRO A 181 -11.29 -1.54 5.07
N PRO A 182 -10.92 -0.77 4.05
CA PRO A 182 -11.67 0.43 3.68
C PRO A 182 -13.14 0.11 3.34
N LYS A 183 -14.02 1.05 3.63
CA LYS A 183 -15.46 0.94 3.33
C LYS A 183 -15.73 1.10 1.83
#